data_797436987e3f762bd5e01ce601b8ad5c
#
_entry.id   797436987e3f762bd5e01ce601b8ad5c
#
_cell.length_a   1.000
_cell.length_b   1.000
_cell.length_c   1.000
_cell.angle_alpha   90.00
_cell.angle_beta   90.00
_cell.angle_gamma   90.00
#
_symmetry.space_group_name_H-M   'P 1'
#
loop_
_entity.id
_entity.type
_entity.pdbx_description
1 polymer ?
#
loop_
_entity_poly.entity_id
_entity_poly.type
_entity_poly.pdbx_seq_one_letter_code
_entity_poly.pdbx_strand_id
1 'polypeptide(L)'
;MKLFHRLNRSLQLTEAGQALLPGIQRGFANLSAAVDRVQSQSDWESLTISAPPAFGAKWLIPRIVDFRNDHPGIQVRIDPSLEAVDPAREAVEVAIRFGQGNYPGLQVDHLLAQQVIPVCSPALLQ
;
A
#
# COMPACT_ATOMS: atom_id res chain seq x y z
N MET A 1 -14.89 -23.01 14.39
CA MET A 1 -13.59 -22.33 14.57
C MET A 1 -13.83 -21.03 15.32
N LYS A 2 -13.12 -20.77 16.42
CA LYS A 2 -13.25 -19.51 17.17
C LYS A 2 -12.20 -18.52 16.66
N LEU A 3 -12.58 -17.27 16.41
CA LEU A 3 -11.69 -16.21 15.92
C LEU A 3 -11.20 -15.30 17.07
N PHE A 4 -11.87 -15.34 18.23
CA PHE A 4 -11.56 -14.51 19.38
C PHE A 4 -11.49 -15.34 20.65
N HIS A 5 -10.57 -14.97 21.54
CA HIS A 5 -10.55 -15.31 22.94
C HIS A 5 -11.20 -14.19 23.76
N ARG A 6 -12.21 -14.53 24.55
CA ARG A 6 -12.83 -13.57 25.46
C ARG A 6 -12.12 -13.65 26.82
N LEU A 7 -11.45 -12.60 27.18
CA LEU A 7 -10.88 -12.38 28.51
C LEU A 7 -11.83 -11.50 29.32
N ASN A 8 -11.65 -11.47 30.65
CA ASN A 8 -12.60 -10.78 31.55
C ASN A 8 -12.88 -9.29 31.21
N ARG A 9 -11.98 -8.61 30.52
CA ARG A 9 -12.14 -7.20 30.09
C ARG A 9 -11.57 -6.88 28.70
N SER A 10 -11.23 -7.89 27.89
CA SER A 10 -10.65 -7.69 26.57
C SER A 10 -11.00 -8.83 25.62
N LEU A 11 -10.92 -8.55 24.33
CA LEU A 11 -10.98 -9.51 23.25
C LEU A 11 -9.60 -9.63 22.62
N GLN A 12 -9.11 -10.85 22.47
CA GLN A 12 -7.87 -11.13 21.74
C GLN A 12 -8.17 -12.05 20.56
N LEU A 13 -7.47 -11.82 19.46
CA LEU A 13 -7.58 -12.69 18.30
C LEU A 13 -6.91 -14.04 18.59
N THR A 14 -7.53 -15.11 18.14
CA THR A 14 -6.88 -16.41 18.04
C THR A 14 -5.87 -16.39 16.87
N GLU A 15 -5.04 -17.42 16.76
CA GLU A 15 -4.17 -17.61 15.60
C GLU A 15 -4.96 -17.59 14.28
N ALA A 16 -6.10 -18.26 14.24
CA ALA A 16 -7.02 -18.24 13.10
C ALA A 16 -7.59 -16.83 12.85
N GLY A 17 -7.87 -16.07 13.90
CA GLY A 17 -8.33 -14.68 13.79
C GLY A 17 -7.24 -13.77 13.23
N GLN A 18 -5.99 -13.94 13.66
CA GLN A 18 -4.84 -13.18 13.15
C GLN A 18 -4.56 -13.49 11.67
N ALA A 19 -4.66 -14.75 11.28
CA ALA A 19 -4.49 -15.15 9.88
C ALA A 19 -5.59 -14.60 8.97
N LEU A 20 -6.83 -14.50 9.45
CA LEU A 20 -7.98 -14.02 8.68
C LEU A 20 -8.06 -12.49 8.59
N LEU A 21 -7.60 -11.77 9.62
CA LEU A 21 -7.76 -10.32 9.75
C LEU A 21 -7.22 -9.53 8.53
N PRO A 22 -6.03 -9.80 8.00
CA PRO A 22 -5.51 -9.06 6.83
C PRO A 22 -6.41 -9.22 5.59
N GLY A 23 -6.96 -10.41 5.38
CA GLY A 23 -7.88 -10.67 4.27
C GLY A 23 -9.18 -9.88 4.40
N ILE A 24 -9.76 -9.83 5.61
CA ILE A 24 -10.97 -9.05 5.89
C ILE A 24 -10.70 -7.55 5.70
N GLN A 25 -9.60 -7.04 6.23
CA GLN A 25 -9.23 -5.62 6.11
C GLN A 25 -9.10 -5.21 4.63
N ARG A 26 -8.42 -6.02 3.82
CA ARG A 26 -8.33 -5.80 2.36
C ARG A 26 -9.70 -5.85 1.68
N GLY A 27 -10.54 -6.81 2.03
CA GLY A 27 -11.90 -6.90 1.49
C GLY A 27 -12.72 -5.64 1.76
N PHE A 28 -12.70 -5.14 2.98
CA PHE A 28 -13.40 -3.89 3.33
C PHE A 28 -12.78 -2.67 2.67
N ALA A 29 -11.45 -2.59 2.56
CA ALA A 29 -10.79 -1.50 1.85
C ALA A 29 -11.19 -1.45 0.37
N ASN A 30 -11.24 -2.61 -0.29
CA ASN A 30 -11.69 -2.71 -1.69
C ASN A 30 -13.16 -2.32 -1.87
N LEU A 31 -14.04 -2.74 -0.95
CA LEU A 31 -15.44 -2.33 -0.97
C LEU A 31 -15.60 -0.83 -0.78
N SER A 32 -14.88 -0.24 0.18
CA SER A 32 -14.87 1.20 0.41
C SER A 32 -14.40 1.96 -0.83
N ALA A 33 -13.30 1.53 -1.44
CA ALA A 33 -12.79 2.13 -2.66
C ALA A 33 -13.78 2.05 -3.83
N ALA A 34 -14.52 0.93 -3.95
CA ALA A 34 -15.55 0.78 -4.98
C ALA A 34 -16.73 1.75 -4.75
N VAL A 35 -17.17 1.91 -3.51
CA VAL A 35 -18.22 2.86 -3.13
C VAL A 35 -17.76 4.30 -3.39
N ASP A 36 -16.53 4.63 -2.98
CA ASP A 36 -15.95 5.94 -3.21
C ASP A 36 -15.90 6.30 -4.71
N ARG A 37 -15.61 5.34 -5.58
CA ARG A 37 -15.64 5.54 -7.05
C ARG A 37 -17.03 5.88 -7.58
N VAL A 38 -18.06 5.25 -7.03
CA VAL A 38 -19.47 5.51 -7.45
C VAL A 38 -19.95 6.84 -6.88
N GLN A 39 -19.55 7.17 -5.65
CA GLN A 39 -19.96 8.41 -4.98
C GLN A 39 -19.16 9.64 -5.44
N SER A 40 -17.93 9.45 -5.90
CA SER A 40 -17.15 10.51 -6.53
C SER A 40 -17.63 10.78 -7.96
N GLN A 41 -18.91 11.15 -8.12
CA GLN A 41 -19.39 11.91 -9.27
C GLN A 41 -18.87 13.38 -9.26
N SER A 42 -17.89 13.66 -8.42
CA SER A 42 -17.16 14.93 -8.43
C SER A 42 -16.02 14.86 -9.43
N ASP A 43 -15.71 15.96 -10.09
CA ASP A 43 -14.66 16.18 -11.10
C ASP A 43 -13.21 15.83 -10.64
N TRP A 44 -13.06 15.00 -9.60
CA TRP A 44 -11.77 14.59 -9.03
C TRP A 44 -11.40 13.20 -9.52
N GLU A 45 -10.36 13.13 -10.32
CA GLU A 45 -9.71 11.85 -10.61
C GLU A 45 -8.98 11.35 -9.36
N SER A 46 -9.16 10.07 -9.00
CA SER A 46 -8.42 9.44 -7.90
C SER A 46 -7.28 8.59 -8.44
N LEU A 47 -6.10 8.75 -7.84
CA LEU A 47 -4.90 7.96 -8.15
C LEU A 47 -4.47 7.21 -6.90
N THR A 48 -4.62 5.90 -6.90
CA THR A 48 -4.13 5.03 -5.83
C THR A 48 -2.77 4.46 -6.19
N ILE A 49 -1.78 4.74 -5.35
CA ILE A 49 -0.40 4.28 -5.51
C ILE A 49 -0.10 3.24 -4.43
N SER A 50 0.13 1.99 -4.81
CA SER A 50 0.62 0.97 -3.89
C SER A 50 2.15 0.97 -3.86
N ALA A 51 2.74 1.11 -2.67
CA ALA A 51 4.19 1.22 -2.51
C ALA A 51 4.68 0.54 -1.23
N PRO A 52 5.96 0.08 -1.18
CA PRO A 52 6.55 -0.40 0.07
C PRO A 52 6.46 0.67 1.16
N PRO A 53 6.07 0.33 2.41
CA PRO A 53 5.77 1.31 3.45
C PRO A 53 6.90 2.32 3.71
N ALA A 54 8.15 1.84 3.81
CA ALA A 54 9.29 2.71 4.06
C ALA A 54 9.58 3.65 2.88
N PHE A 55 9.41 3.17 1.64
CA PHE A 55 9.56 3.97 0.43
C PHE A 55 8.45 5.01 0.33
N GLY A 56 7.21 4.59 0.55
CA GLY A 56 6.05 5.47 0.60
C GLY A 56 6.26 6.63 1.57
N ALA A 57 6.59 6.31 2.82
CA ALA A 57 6.73 7.31 3.87
C ALA A 57 7.92 8.27 3.66
N LYS A 58 9.09 7.75 3.23
CA LYS A 58 10.33 8.53 3.21
C LYS A 58 10.64 9.19 1.87
N TRP A 59 10.23 8.59 0.77
CA TRP A 59 10.56 9.08 -0.56
C TRP A 59 9.35 9.63 -1.31
N LEU A 60 8.23 8.90 -1.31
CA LEU A 60 7.07 9.25 -2.12
C LEU A 60 6.26 10.40 -1.53
N ILE A 61 5.86 10.30 -0.25
CA ILE A 61 5.00 11.31 0.40
C ILE A 61 5.57 12.74 0.28
N PRO A 62 6.85 13.00 0.53
CA PRO A 62 7.39 14.35 0.37
C PRO A 62 7.22 14.93 -1.05
N ARG A 63 7.20 14.06 -2.07
CA ARG A 63 7.07 14.45 -3.49
C ARG A 63 5.63 14.58 -3.97
N ILE A 64 4.71 13.91 -3.28
CA ILE A 64 3.26 14.02 -3.58
C ILE A 64 2.74 15.43 -3.34
N VAL A 65 3.34 16.18 -2.43
CA VAL A 65 2.95 17.58 -2.17
C VAL A 65 3.11 18.43 -3.43
N ASP A 66 4.27 18.32 -4.09
CA ASP A 66 4.54 19.06 -5.33
C ASP A 66 3.60 18.60 -6.45
N PHE A 67 3.44 17.28 -6.60
CA PHE A 67 2.51 16.72 -7.58
C PHE A 67 1.07 17.24 -7.40
N ARG A 68 0.58 17.32 -6.15
CA ARG A 68 -0.76 17.84 -5.87
C ARG A 68 -0.92 19.33 -6.17
N ASN A 69 0.15 20.10 -6.03
CA ASN A 69 0.15 21.52 -6.40
C ASN A 69 0.02 21.68 -7.93
N ASP A 70 0.70 20.82 -8.69
CA ASP A 70 0.67 20.85 -10.15
C ASP A 70 -0.62 20.22 -10.72
N HIS A 71 -1.25 19.32 -9.98
CA HIS A 71 -2.45 18.57 -10.38
C HIS A 71 -3.54 18.63 -9.31
N PRO A 72 -4.15 19.80 -9.05
CA PRO A 72 -5.12 19.98 -7.96
C PRO A 72 -6.42 19.19 -8.15
N GLY A 73 -6.73 18.75 -9.38
CA GLY A 73 -7.88 17.88 -9.70
C GLY A 73 -7.65 16.39 -9.42
N ILE A 74 -6.45 15.96 -8.97
CA ILE A 74 -6.15 14.56 -8.72
C ILE A 74 -6.04 14.31 -7.22
N GLN A 75 -6.90 13.42 -6.71
CA GLN A 75 -6.81 12.94 -5.33
C GLN A 75 -5.86 11.75 -5.25
N VAL A 76 -4.70 11.92 -4.61
CA VAL A 76 -3.73 10.83 -4.43
C VAL A 76 -3.99 10.07 -3.16
N ARG A 77 -4.09 8.74 -3.27
CA ARG A 77 -4.13 7.77 -2.16
C ARG A 77 -2.87 6.92 -2.18
N ILE A 78 -2.28 6.66 -1.02
CA ILE A 78 -1.12 5.76 -0.90
C ILE A 78 -1.57 4.53 -0.11
N ASP A 79 -1.41 3.37 -0.73
CA ASP A 79 -1.60 2.06 -0.11
C ASP A 79 -0.23 1.45 0.24
N PRO A 80 0.14 1.40 1.54
CA PRO A 80 1.41 0.83 1.96
C PRO A 80 1.34 -0.70 1.92
N SER A 81 1.91 -1.31 0.89
CA SER A 81 1.94 -2.77 0.73
C SER A 81 3.26 -3.26 0.15
N LEU A 82 3.72 -4.43 0.62
CA LEU A 82 4.84 -5.18 0.04
C LEU A 82 4.36 -6.29 -0.90
N GLU A 83 3.07 -6.59 -0.88
CA GLU A 83 2.49 -7.67 -1.66
C GLU A 83 2.44 -7.31 -3.15
N ALA A 84 2.54 -8.33 -3.99
CA ALA A 84 2.28 -8.15 -5.41
C ALA A 84 0.80 -7.76 -5.59
N VAL A 85 0.58 -6.64 -6.26
CA VAL A 85 -0.75 -6.12 -6.57
C VAL A 85 -1.08 -6.53 -8.00
N ASP A 86 -2.29 -7.01 -8.22
CA ASP A 86 -2.85 -7.17 -9.56
C ASP A 86 -3.71 -5.94 -9.89
N PRO A 87 -3.20 -4.97 -10.67
CA PRO A 87 -3.94 -3.74 -10.98
C PRO A 87 -5.26 -3.99 -11.70
N ALA A 88 -5.40 -5.14 -12.37
CA ALA A 88 -6.64 -5.51 -13.05
C ALA A 88 -7.75 -5.93 -12.06
N ARG A 89 -7.38 -6.36 -10.87
CA ARG A 89 -8.32 -6.88 -9.84
C ARG A 89 -8.42 -5.97 -8.63
N GLU A 90 -7.41 -5.17 -8.39
CA GLU A 90 -7.34 -4.28 -7.23
C GLU A 90 -7.52 -2.82 -7.68
N ALA A 91 -8.05 -2.00 -6.79
CA ALA A 91 -8.27 -0.58 -7.05
C ALA A 91 -6.95 0.20 -6.91
N VAL A 92 -5.94 -0.16 -7.70
CA VAL A 92 -4.59 0.42 -7.71
C VAL A 92 -4.23 0.77 -9.14
N GLU A 93 -4.01 2.04 -9.41
CA GLU A 93 -3.63 2.52 -10.73
C GLU A 93 -2.12 2.44 -10.96
N VAL A 94 -1.33 2.61 -9.89
CA VAL A 94 0.14 2.57 -9.93
C VAL A 94 0.68 1.70 -8.80
N ALA A 95 1.58 0.77 -9.11
CA ALA A 95 2.28 -0.02 -8.13
C ALA A 95 3.79 0.22 -8.21
N ILE A 96 4.41 0.64 -7.12
CA ILE A 96 5.87 0.78 -7.01
C ILE A 96 6.41 -0.48 -6.34
N ARG A 97 7.31 -1.19 -7.01
CA ARG A 97 7.84 -2.46 -6.52
C ARG A 97 9.32 -2.60 -6.81
N PHE A 98 10.00 -3.36 -5.94
CA PHE A 98 11.32 -3.87 -6.24
C PHE A 98 11.20 -5.09 -7.15
N GLY A 99 11.95 -5.13 -8.23
CA GLY A 99 11.91 -6.26 -9.14
C GLY A 99 12.74 -6.02 -10.39
N GLN A 100 12.77 -7.03 -11.24
CA GLN A 100 13.51 -7.02 -12.51
C GLN A 100 12.70 -6.36 -13.65
N GLY A 101 11.51 -5.85 -13.36
CA GLY A 101 10.69 -5.19 -14.39
C GLY A 101 9.92 -6.15 -15.31
N ASN A 102 9.85 -7.43 -15.00
CA ASN A 102 9.10 -8.38 -15.82
C ASN A 102 7.69 -8.61 -15.24
N TYR A 103 6.73 -7.81 -15.70
CA TYR A 103 5.32 -7.89 -15.29
C TYR A 103 4.43 -7.98 -16.52
N PRO A 104 4.10 -9.21 -16.98
CA PRO A 104 3.31 -9.40 -18.21
C PRO A 104 1.96 -8.67 -18.15
N GLY A 105 1.63 -7.96 -19.24
CA GLY A 105 0.36 -7.22 -19.36
C GLY A 105 0.33 -5.86 -18.65
N LEU A 106 1.41 -5.44 -18.03
CA LEU A 106 1.51 -4.13 -17.39
C LEU A 106 2.53 -3.24 -18.12
N GLN A 107 2.28 -1.93 -18.14
CA GLN A 107 3.31 -0.97 -18.49
C GLN A 107 4.29 -0.85 -17.32
N VAL A 108 5.58 -0.92 -17.60
CA VAL A 108 6.64 -0.90 -16.59
C VAL A 108 7.64 0.18 -16.90
N ASP A 109 7.83 1.09 -15.96
CA ASP A 109 8.80 2.17 -16.04
C ASP A 109 9.83 2.03 -14.92
N HIS A 110 11.12 2.20 -15.26
CA HIS A 110 12.18 2.17 -14.26
C HIS A 110 12.22 3.49 -13.50
N LEU A 111 11.90 3.43 -12.20
CA LEU A 111 11.85 4.63 -11.35
C LEU A 111 13.24 5.02 -10.82
N LEU A 112 13.95 4.09 -10.19
CA LEU A 112 15.31 4.30 -9.66
C LEU A 112 16.01 2.98 -9.33
N ALA A 113 17.35 3.02 -9.30
CA ALA A 113 18.15 1.89 -8.87
C ALA A 113 18.20 1.83 -7.34
N GLN A 114 18.04 0.63 -6.78
CA GLN A 114 18.21 0.39 -5.36
C GLN A 114 19.61 -0.15 -5.07
N GLN A 115 20.26 0.40 -4.03
CA GLN A 115 21.46 -0.16 -3.46
C GLN A 115 21.15 -0.65 -2.03
N VAL A 116 21.58 -1.87 -1.74
CA VAL A 116 21.48 -2.45 -0.39
C VAL A 116 22.89 -2.57 0.17
N ILE A 117 23.12 -1.92 1.31
CA ILE A 117 24.40 -1.96 2.01
C ILE A 117 24.18 -2.49 3.43
N PRO A 118 25.07 -3.34 3.95
CA PRO A 118 25.02 -3.74 5.35
C PRO A 118 25.41 -2.54 6.23
N VAL A 119 24.70 -2.38 7.33
CA VAL A 119 24.99 -1.33 8.32
C VAL A 119 24.97 -1.92 9.72
N CYS A 120 25.82 -1.42 10.60
CA CYS A 120 25.83 -1.79 12.01
C CYS A 120 26.11 -0.57 12.90
N SER A 121 25.86 -0.72 14.18
CA SER A 121 26.28 0.28 15.17
C SER A 121 27.80 0.41 15.18
N PRO A 122 28.38 1.62 15.26
CA PRO A 122 29.82 1.80 15.42
C PRO A 122 30.43 1.02 16.57
N ALA A 123 29.68 0.77 17.65
CA ALA A 123 30.10 -0.05 18.78
C ALA A 123 30.35 -1.53 18.44
N LEU A 124 29.87 -2.02 17.32
CA LEU A 124 30.10 -3.40 16.83
C LEU A 124 31.35 -3.52 15.97
N LEU A 125 32.01 -2.42 15.65
CA LEU A 125 33.25 -2.36 14.85
C LEU A 125 34.50 -2.25 15.71
N GLN A 126 34.34 -2.22 17.04
CA GLN A 126 35.42 -2.29 18.05
C GLN A 126 35.60 -3.75 18.52
#